data_7cc5ae99d80fe54495e33cdedba4e212
#
_entry.id   7cc5ae99d80fe54495e33cdedba4e212
#
_cell.length_a   1.000
_cell.length_b   1.000
_cell.length_c   1.000
_cell.angle_alpha   90.00
_cell.angle_beta   90.00
_cell.angle_gamma   90.00
#
_symmetry.space_group_name_H-M   'P 1'
#
loop_
_entity.id
_entity.type
_entity.pdbx_description
1 polymer ?
#
loop_
_entity_poly.entity_id
_entity_poly.type
_entity_poly.pdbx_seq_one_letter_code
_entity_poly.pdbx_strand_id
1 'polypeptide(L)'
;MTNDDFIKLMFADAPAGAFPWVTAFQSAPGDASRGEWGGWPVRRLSDVPSTGNTYVVVSSFVASEGRHRRRKANFAAMHTVMFDDIGTKIPERSIALPFTVLVETSPGNCQGWLKLNPPIADRDLAERLVNRMIDAGLTANGKDSGMKGVTRYGRLPQGRNTKPRPSGAWLHRVIEARTDLTYTVDEIAEAYELDLTAPPPQPVRPPPPGPLPDVLGWLVSAGRYQAPLGGGWHAITCPWVNEHTDGIASGTAYREPATDNHGWGAFKCHHGHCEKRHIKQLLHLYAMTAGEVKA
;
A
#
# COMPACT_ATOMS: atom_id res chain seq x y z
N MET A 1 -1.92 22.26 -17.74
CA MET A 1 -1.49 20.85 -17.93
C MET A 1 -2.73 19.98 -17.85
N THR A 2 -3.00 19.19 -18.86
CA THR A 2 -4.06 18.16 -18.85
C THR A 2 -3.55 16.87 -18.17
N ASN A 3 -4.48 15.94 -17.88
CA ASN A 3 -4.07 14.62 -17.38
C ASN A 3 -3.27 13.83 -18.43
N ASP A 4 -3.58 14.00 -19.71
CA ASP A 4 -2.83 13.41 -20.83
C ASP A 4 -1.40 13.94 -20.87
N ASP A 5 -1.21 15.25 -20.70
CA ASP A 5 0.13 15.86 -20.67
C ASP A 5 0.94 15.34 -19.48
N PHE A 6 0.28 15.18 -18.32
CA PHE A 6 0.91 14.63 -17.13
C PHE A 6 1.36 13.17 -17.35
N ILE A 7 0.51 12.33 -17.93
CA ILE A 7 0.85 10.93 -18.22
C ILE A 7 2.01 10.86 -19.23
N LYS A 8 1.96 11.65 -20.31
CA LYS A 8 3.05 11.71 -21.29
C LYS A 8 4.36 12.15 -20.66
N LEU A 9 4.32 13.16 -19.79
CA LEU A 9 5.50 13.67 -19.10
C LEU A 9 6.08 12.64 -18.14
N MET A 10 5.28 12.14 -17.20
CA MET A 10 5.77 11.32 -16.10
C MET A 10 6.14 9.90 -16.51
N PHE A 11 5.50 9.35 -17.56
CA PHE A 11 5.68 7.96 -17.97
C PHE A 11 6.29 7.81 -19.38
N ALA A 12 6.96 8.87 -19.89
CA ALA A 12 7.64 8.83 -21.20
C ALA A 12 8.60 7.65 -21.35
N ASP A 13 9.28 7.31 -20.25
CA ASP A 13 10.33 6.30 -20.19
C ASP A 13 9.81 4.95 -19.64
N ALA A 14 8.50 4.66 -19.80
CA ALA A 14 7.93 3.40 -19.35
C ALA A 14 8.47 2.23 -20.20
N PRO A 15 8.91 1.11 -19.57
CA PRO A 15 9.36 -0.05 -20.30
C PRO A 15 8.31 -0.58 -21.27
N ALA A 16 8.74 -1.17 -22.39
CA ALA A 16 7.83 -1.73 -23.38
C ALA A 16 6.88 -2.76 -22.74
N GLY A 17 5.58 -2.61 -23.00
CA GLY A 17 4.52 -3.45 -22.43
C GLY A 17 4.16 -3.14 -20.97
N ALA A 18 4.81 -2.16 -20.35
CA ALA A 18 4.42 -1.65 -19.05
C ALA A 18 3.54 -0.41 -19.20
N PHE A 19 2.49 -0.31 -18.38
CA PHE A 19 1.53 0.77 -18.44
C PHE A 19 1.36 1.44 -17.08
N PRO A 20 1.21 2.79 -17.02
CA PRO A 20 0.74 3.47 -15.82
C PRO A 20 -0.69 3.00 -15.49
N TRP A 21 -1.07 3.16 -14.22
CA TRP A 21 -2.36 2.71 -13.72
C TRP A 21 -3.16 3.88 -13.16
N VAL A 22 -4.40 4.03 -13.59
CA VAL A 22 -5.27 5.13 -13.17
C VAL A 22 -6.56 4.60 -12.57
N THR A 23 -7.24 5.45 -11.83
CA THR A 23 -8.64 5.23 -11.41
C THR A 23 -9.40 6.54 -11.37
N ALA A 24 -10.71 6.47 -11.50
CA ALA A 24 -11.62 7.58 -11.30
C ALA A 24 -12.96 7.11 -10.76
N PHE A 25 -13.56 7.91 -9.88
CA PHE A 25 -14.88 7.65 -9.30
C PHE A 25 -15.55 8.95 -8.83
N GLN A 26 -16.87 8.90 -8.62
CA GLN A 26 -17.66 10.07 -8.23
C GLN A 26 -17.92 10.15 -6.72
N SER A 27 -17.92 9.00 -6.02
CA SER A 27 -18.11 8.90 -4.57
C SER A 27 -17.02 9.65 -3.79
N ALA A 28 -17.27 9.97 -2.53
CA ALA A 28 -16.19 10.50 -1.68
C ALA A 28 -15.10 9.42 -1.50
N PRO A 29 -13.81 9.80 -1.46
CA PRO A 29 -12.71 8.82 -1.37
C PRO A 29 -12.79 7.86 -0.18
N GLY A 30 -13.41 8.28 0.93
CA GLY A 30 -13.62 7.42 2.10
C GLY A 30 -14.72 6.38 1.92
N ASP A 31 -15.67 6.65 1.01
CA ASP A 31 -16.83 5.80 0.76
C ASP A 31 -16.64 4.93 -0.50
N ALA A 32 -15.56 5.20 -1.25
CA ALA A 32 -15.28 4.48 -2.49
C ALA A 32 -15.01 2.99 -2.22
N SER A 33 -15.68 2.14 -2.98
CA SER A 33 -15.55 0.68 -2.92
C SER A 33 -14.16 0.20 -3.35
N ARG A 34 -13.80 -1.05 -3.00
CA ARG A 34 -12.56 -1.68 -3.49
C ARG A 34 -12.53 -1.76 -5.03
N GLY A 35 -13.68 -1.93 -5.68
CA GLY A 35 -13.80 -1.96 -7.14
C GLY A 35 -13.44 -0.61 -7.76
N GLU A 36 -13.92 0.48 -7.19
CA GLU A 36 -13.59 1.85 -7.64
C GLU A 36 -12.09 2.13 -7.49
N TRP A 37 -11.45 1.68 -6.40
CA TRP A 37 -10.00 1.77 -6.22
C TRP A 37 -9.19 0.77 -7.09
N GLY A 38 -9.86 -0.17 -7.77
CA GLY A 38 -9.21 -1.14 -8.65
C GLY A 38 -8.50 -0.50 -9.83
N GLY A 39 -9.17 0.40 -10.53
CA GLY A 39 -8.64 1.14 -11.66
C GLY A 39 -8.31 0.27 -12.89
N TRP A 40 -7.58 0.87 -13.85
CA TRP A 40 -7.22 0.24 -15.13
C TRP A 40 -5.86 0.75 -15.64
N PRO A 41 -5.19 -0.04 -16.53
CA PRO A 41 -3.95 0.40 -17.17
C PRO A 41 -4.25 1.42 -18.28
N VAL A 42 -3.41 2.45 -18.42
CA VAL A 42 -3.44 3.40 -19.52
C VAL A 42 -2.64 2.81 -20.69
N ARG A 43 -3.33 2.21 -21.66
CA ARG A 43 -2.72 1.70 -22.89
C ARG A 43 -2.67 2.75 -24.01
N ARG A 44 -3.57 3.71 -23.96
CA ARG A 44 -3.68 4.85 -24.87
C ARG A 44 -4.22 6.06 -24.09
N LEU A 45 -4.00 7.26 -24.58
CA LEU A 45 -4.38 8.49 -23.89
C LEU A 45 -5.91 8.60 -23.65
N SER A 46 -6.72 8.01 -24.53
CA SER A 46 -8.18 7.93 -24.30
C SER A 46 -8.58 7.15 -23.04
N ASP A 47 -7.66 6.39 -22.45
CA ASP A 47 -7.91 5.67 -21.19
C ASP A 47 -7.70 6.57 -19.96
N VAL A 48 -7.16 7.80 -20.12
CA VAL A 48 -6.86 8.72 -19.02
C VAL A 48 -8.13 9.44 -18.56
N PRO A 49 -8.53 9.31 -17.28
CA PRO A 49 -9.72 9.96 -16.78
C PRO A 49 -9.49 11.46 -16.58
N SER A 50 -10.52 12.28 -16.86
CA SER A 50 -10.49 13.74 -16.68
C SER A 50 -11.57 14.27 -15.72
N THR A 51 -12.48 13.43 -15.23
CA THR A 51 -13.62 13.83 -14.39
C THR A 51 -13.71 12.97 -13.12
N GLY A 52 -14.31 13.52 -12.08
CA GLY A 52 -14.44 12.85 -10.77
C GLY A 52 -13.16 12.92 -9.92
N ASN A 53 -13.06 12.04 -8.95
CA ASN A 53 -11.83 11.83 -8.19
C ASN A 53 -10.85 11.02 -9.05
N THR A 54 -9.91 11.69 -9.70
CA THR A 54 -8.96 11.10 -10.64
C THR A 54 -7.61 10.84 -9.95
N TYR A 55 -7.06 9.65 -10.17
CA TYR A 55 -5.78 9.24 -9.57
C TYR A 55 -4.91 8.49 -10.56
N VAL A 56 -3.60 8.55 -10.33
CA VAL A 56 -2.58 7.78 -11.03
C VAL A 56 -1.62 7.15 -10.01
N VAL A 57 -1.11 5.98 -10.33
CA VAL A 57 -0.07 5.33 -9.53
C VAL A 57 1.31 5.85 -9.93
N VAL A 58 2.22 5.97 -8.98
CA VAL A 58 3.61 6.45 -9.19
C VAL A 58 4.46 5.55 -10.10
N SER A 59 3.97 4.34 -10.41
CA SER A 59 4.70 3.29 -11.13
C SER A 59 3.93 2.77 -12.33
N SER A 60 4.65 2.13 -13.26
CA SER A 60 4.08 1.31 -14.33
C SER A 60 4.11 -0.18 -14.00
N PHE A 61 3.24 -0.96 -14.66
CA PHE A 61 3.04 -2.39 -14.39
C PHE A 61 2.99 -3.17 -15.71
N VAL A 62 3.64 -4.35 -15.72
CA VAL A 62 3.56 -5.32 -16.81
C VAL A 62 2.43 -6.32 -16.60
N ALA A 63 2.06 -7.03 -17.66
CA ALA A 63 1.15 -8.18 -17.54
C ALA A 63 1.85 -9.36 -16.86
N SER A 64 1.07 -10.13 -16.10
CA SER A 64 1.43 -11.46 -15.63
C SER A 64 0.29 -12.40 -15.98
N GLU A 65 0.58 -13.57 -16.55
CA GLU A 65 -0.42 -14.55 -17.01
C GLU A 65 -1.47 -13.92 -17.95
N GLY A 66 -1.02 -13.06 -18.87
CA GLY A 66 -1.89 -12.36 -19.83
C GLY A 66 -2.78 -11.26 -19.24
N ARG A 67 -2.66 -10.94 -17.95
CA ARG A 67 -3.47 -9.92 -17.27
C ARG A 67 -2.60 -8.81 -16.68
N HIS A 68 -2.97 -7.57 -16.98
CA HIS A 68 -2.41 -6.43 -16.27
C HIS A 68 -3.09 -6.27 -14.90
N ARG A 69 -2.28 -6.07 -13.86
CA ARG A 69 -2.77 -5.86 -12.50
C ARG A 69 -1.85 -4.89 -11.77
N ARG A 70 -2.43 -3.99 -10.97
CA ARG A 70 -1.70 -3.11 -10.05
C ARG A 70 -1.28 -3.88 -8.79
N ARG A 71 -0.22 -4.66 -8.90
CA ARG A 71 0.35 -5.47 -7.80
C ARG A 71 1.86 -5.32 -7.79
N LYS A 72 2.48 -5.48 -6.63
CA LYS A 72 3.95 -5.46 -6.49
C LYS A 72 4.65 -6.49 -7.40
N ALA A 73 4.03 -7.67 -7.60
CA ALA A 73 4.56 -8.70 -8.50
C ALA A 73 4.56 -8.29 -9.99
N ASN A 74 3.76 -7.31 -10.37
CA ASN A 74 3.67 -6.79 -11.74
C ASN A 74 4.44 -5.46 -11.92
N PHE A 75 5.14 -4.99 -10.90
CA PHE A 75 5.91 -3.76 -10.95
C PHE A 75 6.95 -3.80 -12.07
N ALA A 76 7.01 -2.73 -12.86
CA ALA A 76 8.00 -2.56 -13.92
C ALA A 76 9.00 -1.46 -13.60
N ALA A 77 8.52 -0.26 -13.27
CA ALA A 77 9.37 0.83 -12.84
C ALA A 77 8.56 1.89 -12.07
N MET A 78 9.20 2.59 -11.14
CA MET A 78 8.68 3.81 -10.51
C MET A 78 9.19 5.03 -11.29
N HIS A 79 8.27 5.87 -11.74
CA HIS A 79 8.55 6.99 -12.64
C HIS A 79 8.58 8.33 -11.93
N THR A 80 7.97 8.39 -10.76
CA THR A 80 7.84 9.65 -10.03
C THR A 80 7.79 9.41 -8.53
N VAL A 81 8.32 10.36 -7.80
CA VAL A 81 8.19 10.46 -6.34
C VAL A 81 7.10 11.46 -6.04
N MET A 82 6.17 11.12 -5.15
CA MET A 82 5.06 11.98 -4.81
C MET A 82 5.08 12.35 -3.32
N PHE A 83 5.00 13.65 -3.07
CA PHE A 83 4.78 14.26 -1.76
C PHE A 83 3.29 14.54 -1.59
N ASP A 84 2.74 14.29 -0.42
CA ASP A 84 1.32 14.50 -0.14
C ASP A 84 1.14 15.40 1.09
N ASP A 85 -0.02 16.06 1.14
CA ASP A 85 -0.41 16.92 2.28
C ASP A 85 0.55 18.11 2.54
N ILE A 86 1.21 18.64 1.48
CA ILE A 86 2.06 19.84 1.55
C ILE A 86 1.18 21.06 1.87
N GLY A 87 1.63 21.88 2.79
CA GLY A 87 0.90 23.07 3.28
C GLY A 87 -0.07 22.76 4.42
N THR A 88 -0.36 21.48 4.70
CA THR A 88 -1.23 21.06 5.80
C THR A 88 -0.52 20.21 6.84
N LYS A 89 -0.08 19.01 6.48
CA LYS A 89 0.67 18.11 7.37
C LYS A 89 2.18 18.22 7.17
N ILE A 90 2.61 18.52 5.94
CA ILE A 90 4.01 18.72 5.59
C ILE A 90 4.24 20.21 5.40
N PRO A 91 5.09 20.86 6.21
CA PRO A 91 5.42 22.26 6.02
C PRO A 91 6.14 22.48 4.68
N GLU A 92 5.80 23.55 3.96
CA GLU A 92 6.47 23.91 2.70
C GLU A 92 7.99 24.04 2.86
N ARG A 93 8.46 24.55 4.01
CA ARG A 93 9.89 24.66 4.31
C ARG A 93 10.65 23.33 4.38
N SER A 94 9.94 22.19 4.45
CA SER A 94 10.57 20.86 4.43
C SER A 94 10.83 20.37 3.01
N ILE A 95 10.44 21.15 1.99
CA ILE A 95 10.64 20.81 0.59
C ILE A 95 11.98 21.40 0.12
N ALA A 96 12.95 20.54 -0.11
CA ALA A 96 14.30 20.94 -0.54
C ALA A 96 14.43 21.07 -2.07
N LEU A 97 13.63 20.31 -2.84
CA LEU A 97 13.70 20.30 -4.30
C LEU A 97 12.44 20.92 -4.92
N PRO A 98 12.59 21.74 -5.99
CA PRO A 98 11.44 22.21 -6.76
C PRO A 98 10.72 21.04 -7.44
N PHE A 99 9.39 21.09 -7.51
CA PHE A 99 8.59 20.04 -8.12
C PHE A 99 8.59 20.11 -9.65
N THR A 100 8.55 18.94 -10.29
CA THR A 100 8.21 18.84 -11.72
C THR A 100 6.77 19.28 -11.94
N VAL A 101 5.85 18.86 -11.06
CA VAL A 101 4.45 19.30 -11.04
C VAL A 101 3.98 19.47 -9.61
N LEU A 102 3.32 20.59 -9.32
CA LEU A 102 2.67 20.88 -8.04
C LEU A 102 1.17 21.10 -8.27
N VAL A 103 0.33 20.32 -7.59
CA VAL A 103 -1.12 20.35 -7.74
C VAL A 103 -1.78 20.64 -6.40
N GLU A 104 -2.59 21.68 -6.31
CA GLU A 104 -3.46 21.91 -5.17
C GLU A 104 -4.69 21.00 -5.26
N THR A 105 -4.78 20.05 -4.36
CA THR A 105 -5.80 18.99 -4.35
C THR A 105 -6.95 19.26 -3.38
N SER A 106 -6.79 20.26 -2.53
CA SER A 106 -7.81 20.86 -1.67
C SER A 106 -7.28 22.20 -1.14
N PRO A 107 -8.12 23.10 -0.60
CA PRO A 107 -7.66 24.41 -0.17
C PRO A 107 -6.43 24.35 0.74
N GLY A 108 -5.33 24.98 0.31
CA GLY A 108 -4.06 25.02 1.03
C GLY A 108 -3.35 23.68 1.17
N ASN A 109 -3.76 22.63 0.45
CA ASN A 109 -3.17 21.31 0.48
C ASN A 109 -2.71 20.87 -0.90
N CYS A 110 -1.41 20.66 -1.07
CA CYS A 110 -0.82 20.31 -2.35
C CYS A 110 -0.24 18.90 -2.37
N GLN A 111 -0.20 18.32 -3.58
CA GLN A 111 0.63 17.17 -3.93
C GLN A 111 1.73 17.62 -4.89
N GLY A 112 2.97 17.30 -4.54
CA GLY A 112 4.15 17.59 -5.34
C GLY A 112 4.69 16.31 -5.99
N TRP A 113 5.11 16.42 -7.25
CA TRP A 113 5.62 15.32 -8.05
C TRP A 113 7.01 15.62 -8.56
N LEU A 114 7.96 14.72 -8.29
CA LEU A 114 9.31 14.77 -8.87
C LEU A 114 9.39 13.67 -9.93
N LYS A 115 9.65 14.03 -11.18
CA LYS A 115 9.90 13.05 -12.25
C LYS A 115 11.27 12.42 -12.05
N LEU A 116 11.34 11.10 -12.07
CA LEU A 116 12.56 10.32 -12.03
C LEU A 116 13.15 10.12 -13.43
N ASN A 117 14.46 10.34 -13.55
CA ASN A 117 15.20 10.05 -14.76
C ASN A 117 16.63 9.58 -14.42
N PRO A 118 16.94 8.27 -14.60
CA PRO A 118 16.07 7.22 -15.11
C PRO A 118 14.98 6.80 -14.10
N PRO A 119 13.87 6.16 -14.55
CA PRO A 119 12.91 5.51 -13.67
C PRO A 119 13.58 4.39 -12.86
N ILE A 120 13.12 4.15 -11.64
CA ILE A 120 13.66 3.09 -10.78
C ILE A 120 13.04 1.76 -11.15
N ALA A 121 13.80 0.86 -11.78
CA ALA A 121 13.38 -0.49 -12.13
C ALA A 121 13.55 -1.49 -10.97
N ASP A 122 14.46 -1.24 -10.03
CA ASP A 122 14.60 -2.03 -8.80
C ASP A 122 13.47 -1.70 -7.83
N ARG A 123 12.55 -2.66 -7.66
CA ARG A 123 11.40 -2.51 -6.77
C ARG A 123 11.81 -2.28 -5.32
N ASP A 124 12.84 -2.96 -4.85
CA ASP A 124 13.24 -2.89 -3.45
C ASP A 124 13.90 -1.54 -3.15
N LEU A 125 14.63 -0.96 -4.10
CA LEU A 125 15.13 0.42 -4.03
C LEU A 125 13.96 1.42 -4.04
N ALA A 126 12.99 1.25 -4.94
CA ALA A 126 11.81 2.12 -5.01
C ALA A 126 11.01 2.08 -3.70
N GLU A 127 10.80 0.91 -3.10
CA GLU A 127 10.13 0.77 -1.81
C GLU A 127 10.97 1.37 -0.66
N ARG A 128 12.30 1.23 -0.68
CA ARG A 128 13.18 1.89 0.30
C ARG A 128 13.03 3.40 0.23
N LEU A 129 13.13 3.98 -0.97
CA LEU A 129 12.98 5.43 -1.14
C LEU A 129 11.66 5.93 -0.54
N VAL A 130 10.53 5.31 -0.90
CA VAL A 130 9.22 5.69 -0.36
C VAL A 130 9.17 5.56 1.16
N ASN A 131 9.72 4.49 1.73
CA ASN A 131 9.73 4.27 3.18
C ASN A 131 10.59 5.32 3.89
N ARG A 132 11.78 5.64 3.37
CA ARG A 132 12.64 6.69 3.95
C ARG A 132 11.99 8.08 3.88
N MET A 133 11.26 8.38 2.82
CA MET A 133 10.47 9.61 2.75
C MET A 133 9.36 9.65 3.82
N ILE A 134 8.71 8.52 4.10
CA ILE A 134 7.72 8.40 5.18
C ILE A 134 8.39 8.61 6.54
N ASP A 135 9.53 7.96 6.79
CA ASP A 135 10.30 8.08 8.03
C ASP A 135 10.79 9.51 8.26
N ALA A 136 11.19 10.21 7.19
CA ALA A 136 11.59 11.63 7.20
C ALA A 136 10.41 12.61 7.28
N GLY A 137 9.17 12.14 7.31
CA GLY A 137 7.98 12.99 7.38
C GLY A 137 7.66 13.77 6.10
N LEU A 138 8.20 13.34 4.96
CA LEU A 138 8.03 14.00 3.65
C LEU A 138 6.80 13.55 2.87
N THR A 139 6.06 12.59 3.38
CA THR A 139 4.81 12.09 2.78
C THR A 139 3.93 11.49 3.87
N ALA A 140 2.73 11.03 3.53
CA ALA A 140 1.75 10.53 4.50
C ALA A 140 2.38 9.57 5.52
N ASN A 141 2.02 9.77 6.79
CA ASN A 141 2.52 8.93 7.86
C ASN A 141 2.15 7.45 7.61
N GLY A 142 3.00 6.55 8.07
CA GLY A 142 2.87 5.11 7.84
C GLY A 142 1.58 4.43 8.33
N LYS A 143 0.58 5.18 8.83
CA LYS A 143 -0.73 4.68 9.24
C LYS A 143 -1.68 4.48 8.06
N ASP A 144 -1.52 5.24 6.98
CA ASP A 144 -2.30 5.05 5.75
C ASP A 144 -1.63 4.02 4.85
N SER A 145 -2.19 2.80 4.83
CA SER A 145 -1.69 1.69 4.01
C SER A 145 -1.76 1.97 2.50
N GLY A 146 -2.69 2.83 2.06
CA GLY A 146 -2.84 3.22 0.65
C GLY A 146 -1.71 4.13 0.16
N MET A 147 -0.98 4.74 1.07
CA MET A 147 0.10 5.69 0.77
C MET A 147 1.50 5.07 0.85
N LYS A 148 1.60 3.74 0.97
CA LYS A 148 2.89 3.03 1.07
C LYS A 148 3.26 2.33 -0.23
N GLY A 149 4.56 2.30 -0.51
CA GLY A 149 5.17 1.49 -1.56
C GLY A 149 4.84 1.95 -2.98
N VAL A 150 5.23 1.10 -3.92
CA VAL A 150 5.22 1.39 -5.37
C VAL A 150 3.84 1.37 -6.02
N THR A 151 2.80 0.96 -5.31
CA THR A 151 1.43 0.89 -5.83
C THR A 151 0.54 2.04 -5.36
N ARG A 152 1.13 3.07 -4.72
CA ARG A 152 0.40 4.22 -4.17
C ARG A 152 -0.22 5.08 -5.26
N TYR A 153 -1.39 5.60 -4.98
CA TYR A 153 -2.06 6.59 -5.82
C TYR A 153 -1.73 8.01 -5.39
N GLY A 154 -1.59 8.91 -6.38
CA GLY A 154 -1.68 10.34 -6.21
C GLY A 154 -2.74 10.91 -7.14
N ARG A 155 -3.17 12.14 -6.91
CA ARG A 155 -4.22 12.79 -7.72
C ARG A 155 -3.63 13.31 -9.03
N LEU A 156 -4.37 13.11 -10.10
CA LEU A 156 -4.06 13.71 -11.39
C LEU A 156 -4.33 15.22 -11.38
N PRO A 157 -3.67 16.00 -12.26
CA PRO A 157 -3.85 17.45 -12.36
C PRO A 157 -5.28 17.92 -12.57
N GLN A 158 -6.05 17.21 -13.41
CA GLN A 158 -7.46 17.49 -13.65
C GLN A 158 -8.33 16.47 -12.92
N GLY A 159 -9.32 16.97 -12.20
CA GLY A 159 -10.25 16.20 -11.41
C GLY A 159 -10.81 17.02 -10.27
N ARG A 160 -11.57 16.38 -9.41
CA ARG A 160 -12.12 17.02 -8.22
C ARG A 160 -11.98 16.15 -6.99
N ASN A 161 -11.83 16.79 -5.87
CA ASN A 161 -11.80 16.15 -4.58
C ASN A 161 -13.18 16.27 -3.93
N THR A 162 -13.92 15.18 -3.90
CA THR A 162 -15.29 15.12 -3.36
C THR A 162 -15.34 14.78 -1.87
N LYS A 163 -14.22 14.82 -1.14
CA LYS A 163 -14.27 14.73 0.33
C LYS A 163 -15.24 15.77 0.86
N PRO A 164 -16.14 15.43 1.80
CA PRO A 164 -17.12 16.38 2.34
C PRO A 164 -16.46 17.66 2.89
N ARG A 165 -16.93 18.82 2.43
CA ARG A 165 -16.49 20.16 2.86
C ARG A 165 -17.66 21.15 2.78
N PRO A 166 -17.68 22.21 3.61
CA PRO A 166 -18.68 23.26 3.50
C PRO A 166 -18.71 23.96 2.13
N SER A 167 -17.53 24.09 1.47
CA SER A 167 -17.40 24.70 0.14
C SER A 167 -17.72 23.76 -1.04
N GLY A 168 -18.16 22.53 -0.76
CA GLY A 168 -18.40 21.51 -1.79
C GLY A 168 -17.12 20.85 -2.31
N ALA A 169 -17.22 20.20 -3.47
CA ALA A 169 -16.10 19.53 -4.11
C ALA A 169 -15.06 20.55 -4.61
N TRP A 170 -13.77 20.24 -4.39
CA TRP A 170 -12.65 21.07 -4.86
C TRP A 170 -12.15 20.62 -6.21
N LEU A 171 -12.06 21.54 -7.18
CA LEU A 171 -11.39 21.29 -8.44
C LEU A 171 -9.87 21.37 -8.24
N HIS A 172 -9.15 20.37 -8.75
CA HIS A 172 -7.69 20.40 -8.69
C HIS A 172 -7.14 21.59 -9.49
N ARG A 173 -6.08 22.20 -9.00
CA ARG A 173 -5.41 23.32 -9.65
C ARG A 173 -3.92 23.01 -9.77
N VAL A 174 -3.38 23.07 -10.98
CA VAL A 174 -1.94 23.04 -11.18
C VAL A 174 -1.38 24.39 -10.73
N ILE A 175 -0.56 24.36 -9.71
CA ILE A 175 0.13 25.57 -9.17
C ILE A 175 1.40 25.80 -9.97
N GLU A 176 2.13 24.73 -10.29
CA GLU A 176 3.39 24.79 -10.99
C GLU A 176 3.57 23.56 -11.91
N ALA A 177 4.19 23.77 -13.06
CA ALA A 177 4.60 22.71 -13.97
C ALA A 177 5.93 23.09 -14.62
N ARG A 178 7.00 22.41 -14.22
CA ARG A 178 8.38 22.52 -14.73
C ARG A 178 8.69 21.24 -15.50
N THR A 179 8.24 21.18 -16.75
CA THR A 179 8.21 19.94 -17.53
C THR A 179 9.58 19.40 -17.95
N ASP A 180 10.60 20.23 -17.88
CA ASP A 180 12.01 19.93 -18.14
C ASP A 180 12.77 19.42 -16.90
N LEU A 181 12.17 19.55 -15.73
CA LEU A 181 12.82 19.18 -14.47
C LEU A 181 12.67 17.70 -14.16
N THR A 182 13.80 17.02 -14.01
CA THR A 182 13.88 15.60 -13.64
C THR A 182 14.96 15.39 -12.59
N TYR A 183 14.87 14.27 -11.86
CA TYR A 183 15.80 13.93 -10.79
C TYR A 183 16.22 12.47 -10.86
N THR A 184 17.45 12.21 -10.50
CA THR A 184 17.91 10.86 -10.16
C THR A 184 17.49 10.49 -8.74
N VAL A 185 17.54 9.21 -8.42
CA VAL A 185 17.26 8.75 -7.04
C VAL A 185 18.31 9.30 -6.05
N ASP A 186 19.55 9.43 -6.49
CA ASP A 186 20.65 9.90 -5.65
C ASP A 186 20.51 11.40 -5.31
N GLU A 187 20.12 12.23 -6.27
CA GLU A 187 19.83 13.66 -6.03
C GLU A 187 18.68 13.84 -5.02
N ILE A 188 17.65 13.00 -5.09
CA ILE A 188 16.55 13.04 -4.12
C ILE A 188 17.06 12.57 -2.75
N ALA A 189 17.82 11.49 -2.70
CA ALA A 189 18.35 10.95 -1.45
C ALA A 189 19.29 11.97 -0.77
N GLU A 190 20.16 12.63 -1.52
CA GLU A 190 21.06 13.67 -1.02
C GLU A 190 20.28 14.89 -0.50
N ALA A 191 19.34 15.42 -1.29
CA ALA A 191 18.58 16.61 -0.94
C ALA A 191 17.73 16.47 0.34
N TYR A 192 17.31 15.25 0.66
CA TYR A 192 16.50 14.94 1.84
C TYR A 192 17.23 14.09 2.88
N GLU A 193 18.56 13.92 2.75
CA GLU A 193 19.41 13.15 3.68
C GLU A 193 18.87 11.72 3.93
N LEU A 194 18.41 11.04 2.86
CA LEU A 194 17.82 9.70 2.95
C LEU A 194 18.89 8.61 2.81
N ASP A 195 19.13 7.82 3.84
CA ASP A 195 19.99 6.64 3.75
C ASP A 195 19.25 5.49 3.01
N LEU A 196 19.58 5.29 1.74
CA LEU A 196 19.04 4.20 0.92
C LEU A 196 19.86 2.91 1.00
N THR A 197 21.00 2.90 1.70
CA THR A 197 21.87 1.72 1.83
C THR A 197 21.40 0.81 2.95
N ALA A 198 20.88 1.38 4.03
CA ALA A 198 20.41 0.60 5.16
C ALA A 198 19.16 -0.22 4.78
N PRO A 199 19.10 -1.50 5.15
CA PRO A 199 17.88 -2.29 4.98
C PRO A 199 16.72 -1.58 5.70
N PRO A 200 15.46 -1.70 5.19
CA PRO A 200 14.32 -1.13 5.88
C PRO A 200 14.31 -1.61 7.33
N PRO A 201 14.03 -0.74 8.31
CA PRO A 201 13.90 -1.16 9.68
C PRO A 201 12.88 -2.29 9.74
N GLN A 202 13.34 -3.49 10.06
CA GLN A 202 12.42 -4.58 10.32
C GLN A 202 11.57 -4.13 11.52
N PRO A 203 10.25 -4.20 11.43
CA PRO A 203 9.41 -3.88 12.57
C PRO A 203 9.84 -4.82 13.71
N VAL A 204 10.62 -4.30 14.63
CA VAL A 204 11.01 -5.01 15.85
C VAL A 204 9.73 -5.16 16.67
N ARG A 205 9.02 -6.24 16.44
CA ARG A 205 8.03 -6.69 17.42
C ARG A 205 8.85 -7.26 18.57
N PRO A 206 8.74 -6.69 19.77
CA PRO A 206 9.37 -7.32 20.92
C PRO A 206 8.90 -8.78 20.98
N PRO A 207 9.80 -9.72 21.29
CA PRO A 207 9.36 -11.10 21.52
C PRO A 207 8.27 -11.12 22.61
N PRO A 208 7.35 -12.08 22.56
CA PRO A 208 6.32 -12.20 23.59
C PRO A 208 7.00 -12.30 24.98
N PRO A 209 6.51 -11.57 25.99
CA PRO A 209 7.03 -11.70 27.33
C PRO A 209 6.65 -13.08 27.88
N GLY A 210 7.66 -13.92 28.18
CA GLY A 210 7.47 -15.23 28.78
C GLY A 210 7.50 -16.41 27.82
N PRO A 211 7.36 -17.64 28.34
CA PRO A 211 7.31 -18.85 27.53
C PRO A 211 6.13 -18.79 26.55
N LEU A 212 6.38 -19.19 25.30
CA LEU A 212 5.36 -19.22 24.26
C LEU A 212 4.27 -20.22 24.63
N PRO A 213 2.99 -19.88 24.44
CA PRO A 213 1.90 -20.82 24.66
C PRO A 213 1.95 -21.94 23.62
N ASP A 214 1.68 -23.17 24.07
CA ASP A 214 1.54 -24.34 23.18
C ASP A 214 0.18 -24.29 22.46
N VAL A 215 0.08 -23.39 21.50
CA VAL A 215 -1.14 -23.22 20.69
C VAL A 215 -1.40 -24.45 19.83
N LEU A 216 -0.34 -25.11 19.32
CA LEU A 216 -0.51 -26.31 18.49
C LEU A 216 -1.08 -27.47 19.31
N GLY A 217 -0.51 -27.75 20.49
CA GLY A 217 -1.03 -28.77 21.40
C GLY A 217 -2.46 -28.51 21.85
N TRP A 218 -2.83 -27.24 22.08
CA TRP A 218 -4.18 -26.84 22.38
C TRP A 218 -5.13 -27.10 21.18
N LEU A 219 -4.73 -26.76 19.94
CA LEU A 219 -5.52 -27.02 18.74
C LEU A 219 -5.73 -28.51 18.50
N VAL A 220 -4.70 -29.34 18.77
CA VAL A 220 -4.80 -30.81 18.71
C VAL A 220 -5.79 -31.32 19.77
N SER A 221 -5.63 -30.90 21.03
CA SER A 221 -6.50 -31.32 22.13
C SER A 221 -7.95 -30.89 21.94
N ALA A 222 -8.19 -29.75 21.30
CA ALA A 222 -9.52 -29.26 20.96
C ALA A 222 -10.11 -29.90 19.68
N GLY A 223 -9.44 -30.90 19.08
CA GLY A 223 -9.90 -31.59 17.86
C GLY A 223 -9.93 -30.68 16.61
N ARG A 224 -9.13 -29.60 16.60
CA ARG A 224 -9.12 -28.60 15.51
C ARG A 224 -7.96 -28.77 14.54
N TYR A 225 -7.00 -29.61 14.84
CA TYR A 225 -5.87 -29.93 13.96
C TYR A 225 -6.32 -30.80 12.79
N GLN A 226 -5.83 -30.54 11.58
CA GLN A 226 -6.15 -31.32 10.38
C GLN A 226 -4.89 -31.96 9.76
N ALA A 227 -3.92 -31.16 9.34
CA ALA A 227 -2.71 -31.68 8.66
C ALA A 227 -1.56 -30.67 8.66
N PRO A 228 -0.29 -31.13 8.55
CA PRO A 228 0.84 -30.23 8.30
C PRO A 228 0.81 -29.73 6.85
N LEU A 229 1.17 -28.45 6.65
CA LEU A 229 1.26 -27.80 5.33
C LEU A 229 2.72 -27.50 4.93
N GLY A 230 3.70 -27.82 5.79
CA GLY A 230 5.10 -27.47 5.61
C GLY A 230 5.46 -26.06 6.11
N GLY A 231 6.76 -25.80 6.33
CA GLY A 231 7.27 -24.51 6.81
C GLY A 231 6.69 -24.03 8.15
N GLY A 232 6.31 -24.97 9.04
CA GLY A 232 5.68 -24.66 10.32
C GLY A 232 4.19 -24.30 10.21
N TRP A 233 3.59 -24.38 9.04
CA TRP A 233 2.16 -24.20 8.83
C TRP A 233 1.37 -25.50 9.03
N HIS A 234 0.18 -25.38 9.62
CA HIS A 234 -0.75 -26.47 9.90
C HIS A 234 -2.15 -26.07 9.45
N ALA A 235 -2.82 -26.94 8.69
CA ALA A 235 -4.23 -26.82 8.40
C ALA A 235 -5.01 -27.10 9.69
N ILE A 236 -5.98 -26.24 10.00
CA ILE A 236 -6.80 -26.36 11.19
C ILE A 236 -8.25 -26.04 10.89
N THR A 237 -9.17 -26.56 11.69
CA THR A 237 -10.55 -26.07 11.73
C THR A 237 -10.56 -24.71 12.44
N CYS A 238 -11.14 -23.71 11.79
CA CYS A 238 -11.23 -22.36 12.37
C CYS A 238 -11.91 -22.39 13.74
N PRO A 239 -11.35 -21.77 14.78
CA PRO A 239 -12.02 -21.67 16.08
C PRO A 239 -13.40 -21.00 16.03
N TRP A 240 -13.60 -20.17 15.01
CA TRP A 240 -14.86 -19.44 14.76
C TRP A 240 -15.63 -20.00 13.55
N VAL A 241 -15.51 -21.30 13.28
CA VAL A 241 -16.16 -21.97 12.14
C VAL A 241 -17.68 -21.81 12.16
N ASN A 242 -18.30 -21.74 13.32
CA ASN A 242 -19.75 -21.52 13.47
C ASN A 242 -20.22 -20.14 12.96
N GLU A 243 -19.32 -19.21 12.75
CA GLU A 243 -19.61 -17.88 12.19
C GLU A 243 -19.38 -17.85 10.67
N HIS A 244 -18.88 -18.92 10.06
CA HIS A 244 -18.73 -19.01 8.61
C HIS A 244 -20.09 -19.24 7.95
N THR A 245 -20.32 -18.60 6.80
CA THR A 245 -21.62 -18.62 6.10
C THR A 245 -22.15 -20.03 5.86
N ASP A 246 -21.26 -20.99 5.55
CA ASP A 246 -21.63 -22.37 5.25
C ASP A 246 -21.05 -23.37 6.25
N GLY A 247 -20.52 -22.93 7.40
CA GLY A 247 -19.88 -23.80 8.39
C GLY A 247 -18.65 -24.54 7.87
N ILE A 248 -18.07 -24.08 6.74
CA ILE A 248 -16.94 -24.74 6.06
C ILE A 248 -15.70 -24.70 6.95
N ALA A 249 -15.15 -25.87 7.26
CA ALA A 249 -13.99 -26.03 8.14
C ALA A 249 -12.63 -25.84 7.45
N SER A 250 -12.57 -25.83 6.11
CA SER A 250 -11.35 -25.67 5.31
C SER A 250 -10.91 -24.20 5.18
N GLY A 251 -9.71 -23.96 4.64
CA GLY A 251 -9.22 -22.60 4.35
C GLY A 251 -8.72 -21.83 5.56
N THR A 252 -8.36 -22.52 6.65
CA THR A 252 -7.77 -21.92 7.85
C THR A 252 -6.45 -22.60 8.18
N ALA A 253 -5.44 -21.79 8.51
CA ALA A 253 -4.13 -22.28 8.88
C ALA A 253 -3.55 -21.53 10.10
N TYR A 254 -2.79 -22.26 10.90
CA TYR A 254 -1.94 -21.76 11.98
C TYR A 254 -0.47 -22.03 11.64
N ARG A 255 0.41 -21.10 11.94
CA ARG A 255 1.86 -21.27 11.85
C ARG A 255 2.50 -21.14 13.22
N GLU A 256 3.40 -22.09 13.52
CA GLU A 256 4.16 -22.05 14.75
C GLU A 256 5.07 -20.83 14.84
N PRO A 257 5.39 -20.38 16.08
CA PRO A 257 6.41 -19.36 16.32
C PRO A 257 7.76 -19.75 15.69
N ALA A 258 8.32 -18.82 14.91
CA ALA A 258 9.62 -18.97 14.26
C ALA A 258 10.33 -17.64 14.20
N THR A 259 11.62 -17.63 13.87
CA THR A 259 12.44 -16.42 13.81
C THR A 259 11.89 -15.42 12.78
N ASP A 260 11.44 -15.92 11.63
CA ASP A 260 10.91 -15.09 10.52
C ASP A 260 9.50 -14.54 10.76
N ASN A 261 8.79 -14.99 11.78
CA ASN A 261 7.52 -14.44 12.25
C ASN A 261 7.62 -13.78 13.64
N HIS A 262 8.83 -13.37 14.02
CA HIS A 262 9.15 -12.68 15.29
C HIS A 262 8.76 -13.45 16.55
N GLY A 263 8.70 -14.77 16.48
CA GLY A 263 8.37 -15.63 17.60
C GLY A 263 6.88 -15.62 18.01
N TRP A 264 5.97 -14.99 17.24
CA TRP A 264 4.55 -14.91 17.58
C TRP A 264 3.69 -16.00 16.95
N GLY A 265 4.19 -16.68 15.93
CA GLY A 265 3.37 -17.50 15.05
C GLY A 265 2.49 -16.66 14.11
N ALA A 266 1.62 -17.34 13.37
CA ALA A 266 0.66 -16.69 12.49
C ALA A 266 -0.68 -17.46 12.45
N PHE A 267 -1.75 -16.74 12.16
CA PHE A 267 -3.07 -17.30 11.93
C PHE A 267 -3.69 -16.67 10.70
N LYS A 268 -4.26 -17.48 9.82
CA LYS A 268 -4.97 -17.03 8.63
C LYS A 268 -6.22 -17.86 8.39
N CYS A 269 -7.37 -17.20 8.33
CA CYS A 269 -8.62 -17.76 7.83
C CYS A 269 -9.04 -16.99 6.58
N HIS A 270 -9.45 -17.69 5.53
CA HIS A 270 -9.85 -17.09 4.25
C HIS A 270 -11.35 -16.74 4.18
N HIS A 271 -12.12 -17.04 5.22
CA HIS A 271 -13.55 -16.72 5.27
C HIS A 271 -13.77 -15.25 5.67
N GLY A 272 -14.75 -14.60 5.04
CA GLY A 272 -15.01 -13.16 5.19
C GLY A 272 -15.24 -12.71 6.63
N HIS A 273 -15.96 -13.49 7.45
CA HIS A 273 -16.19 -13.21 8.87
C HIS A 273 -14.91 -13.19 9.70
N CYS A 274 -13.85 -13.83 9.23
CA CYS A 274 -12.55 -13.88 9.90
C CYS A 274 -11.54 -12.86 9.37
N GLU A 275 -11.90 -11.94 8.48
CA GLU A 275 -10.97 -10.98 7.85
C GLU A 275 -10.14 -10.16 8.86
N LYS A 276 -10.74 -9.84 10.01
CA LYS A 276 -10.10 -9.08 11.09
C LYS A 276 -9.46 -9.96 12.18
N ARG A 277 -9.49 -11.29 12.03
CA ARG A 277 -8.95 -12.25 13.01
C ARG A 277 -7.55 -12.68 12.58
N HIS A 278 -6.61 -12.42 13.47
CA HIS A 278 -5.20 -12.71 13.28
C HIS A 278 -4.66 -13.46 14.51
N ILE A 279 -3.36 -13.68 14.56
CA ILE A 279 -2.71 -14.41 15.66
C ILE A 279 -3.06 -13.85 17.05
N LYS A 280 -3.25 -12.54 17.21
CA LYS A 280 -3.64 -11.94 18.51
C LYS A 280 -4.99 -12.47 19.03
N GLN A 281 -5.98 -12.58 18.15
CA GLN A 281 -7.30 -13.10 18.52
C GLN A 281 -7.23 -14.59 18.86
N LEU A 282 -6.41 -15.36 18.13
CA LEU A 282 -6.18 -16.78 18.44
C LEU A 282 -5.51 -16.96 19.82
N LEU A 283 -4.47 -16.18 20.11
CA LEU A 283 -3.80 -16.20 21.40
C LEU A 283 -4.71 -15.76 22.56
N HIS A 284 -5.58 -14.78 22.31
CA HIS A 284 -6.57 -14.37 23.30
C HIS A 284 -7.57 -15.52 23.61
N LEU A 285 -8.07 -16.16 22.54
CA LEU A 285 -8.96 -17.33 22.71
C LEU A 285 -8.27 -18.48 23.45
N TYR A 286 -7.02 -18.79 23.09
CA TYR A 286 -6.20 -19.75 23.82
C TYR A 286 -6.11 -19.42 25.30
N ALA A 287 -5.79 -18.17 25.66
CA ALA A 287 -5.67 -17.75 27.05
C ALA A 287 -6.97 -17.91 27.85
N MET A 288 -8.13 -17.74 27.20
CA MET A 288 -9.42 -17.90 27.82
C MET A 288 -9.83 -19.38 28.01
N THR A 289 -9.44 -20.27 27.09
CA THR A 289 -9.96 -21.63 27.00
C THR A 289 -8.94 -22.73 27.36
N ALA A 290 -7.63 -22.42 27.37
CA ALA A 290 -6.59 -23.41 27.68
C ALA A 290 -6.64 -23.94 29.13
N GLY A 291 -7.28 -23.22 30.04
CA GLY A 291 -7.57 -23.67 31.42
C GLY A 291 -8.66 -24.70 31.52
N GLU A 292 -9.61 -24.72 30.58
CA GLU A 292 -10.79 -25.62 30.60
C GLU A 292 -10.48 -27.00 30.02
N VAL A 293 -9.43 -27.14 29.20
CA VAL A 293 -9.04 -28.41 28.55
C VAL A 293 -8.17 -29.30 29.46
N LYS A 294 -7.69 -28.78 30.59
CA LYS A 294 -6.88 -29.56 31.58
C LYS A 294 -7.66 -30.16 32.72
N ALA A 295 -8.96 -30.05 32.75
CA ALA A 295 -9.87 -30.68 33.65
C ALA A 295 -10.63 -31.82 32.93
#